data_da40f64d2f46a2f31649f55ffd993ffb
#
_entry.id   da40f64d2f46a2f31649f55ffd993ffb
#
_cell.length_a   1.000
_cell.length_b   1.000
_cell.length_c   1.000
_cell.angle_alpha   90.00
_cell.angle_beta   90.00
_cell.angle_gamma   90.00
#
_symmetry.space_group_name_H-M   'P 1'
#
loop_
_entity.id
_entity.type
_entity.pdbx_description
1 polymer ?
#
loop_
_entity_poly.entity_id
_entity_poly.type
_entity_poly.pdbx_seq_one_letter_code
_entity_poly.pdbx_strand_id
1 'polypeptide(L)'
;CFYIQNAARGNYLEWYADKSNWSSYNKISDELLFAQAFYRVRKSGIVTSLSDGDTVVVFNPANGKALSTEYSGFYNKGTDVTLTGGKLAGFAEADIWTVGVNADGTYTFSTSEGKKLSMGASYGSTPLDDVNTAWNVTAAKTENCFYIQNAARGNYLEWYAEKNNWSSYS
;
A
#
# COMPACT_ATOMS: atom_id res chain seq x y z
N CYS A 1 -23.04 -2.55 -5.09
CA CYS A 1 -23.40 -3.94 -5.44
C CYS A 1 -23.31 -4.14 -6.95
N PHE A 2 -23.11 -5.37 -7.38
CA PHE A 2 -22.91 -5.73 -8.77
C PHE A 2 -23.75 -6.94 -9.13
N TYR A 3 -24.19 -7.03 -10.37
CA TYR A 3 -24.74 -8.26 -10.94
C TYR A 3 -23.62 -9.01 -11.66
N ILE A 4 -23.50 -10.31 -11.41
CA ILE A 4 -22.49 -11.16 -12.03
C ILE A 4 -23.20 -12.04 -13.08
N GLN A 5 -22.86 -11.84 -14.35
CA GLN A 5 -23.44 -12.60 -15.45
C GLN A 5 -22.40 -13.52 -16.08
N ASN A 6 -22.75 -14.76 -16.32
CA ASN A 6 -21.93 -15.66 -17.10
C ASN A 6 -21.97 -15.27 -18.59
N ALA A 7 -20.82 -14.94 -19.16
CA ALA A 7 -20.71 -14.41 -20.51
C ALA A 7 -21.20 -15.41 -21.60
N ALA A 8 -20.99 -16.71 -21.37
CA ALA A 8 -21.37 -17.74 -22.38
C ALA A 8 -22.83 -18.11 -22.31
N ARG A 9 -23.44 -18.13 -21.13
CA ARG A 9 -24.81 -18.59 -20.90
C ARG A 9 -25.82 -17.46 -20.68
N GLY A 10 -25.35 -16.27 -20.35
CA GLY A 10 -26.18 -15.12 -20.00
C GLY A 10 -26.90 -15.22 -18.65
N ASN A 11 -26.65 -16.27 -17.86
CA ASN A 11 -27.26 -16.44 -16.54
C ASN A 11 -26.59 -15.57 -15.49
N TYR A 12 -27.38 -15.08 -14.55
CA TYR A 12 -26.90 -14.28 -13.41
C TYR A 12 -26.65 -15.17 -12.20
N LEU A 13 -25.59 -14.89 -11.46
CA LEU A 13 -25.29 -15.52 -10.17
C LEU A 13 -26.31 -15.04 -9.13
N GLU A 14 -26.88 -15.96 -8.36
CA GLU A 14 -27.81 -15.67 -7.27
C GLU A 14 -27.47 -16.46 -6.00
N TRP A 15 -27.85 -15.94 -4.84
CA TRP A 15 -27.99 -16.72 -3.65
C TRP A 15 -29.41 -17.28 -3.59
N TYR A 16 -29.56 -18.61 -3.81
CA TYR A 16 -30.85 -19.28 -3.76
C TYR A 16 -31.20 -19.65 -2.31
N ALA A 17 -31.98 -18.79 -1.66
CA ALA A 17 -32.25 -18.86 -0.23
C ALA A 17 -32.94 -20.17 0.20
N ASP A 18 -33.91 -20.66 -0.58
CA ASP A 18 -34.66 -21.88 -0.28
C ASP A 18 -33.80 -23.13 -0.21
N LYS A 19 -32.68 -23.13 -0.91
CA LYS A 19 -31.71 -24.25 -0.92
C LYS A 19 -30.43 -23.93 -0.16
N SER A 20 -30.30 -22.70 0.36
CA SER A 20 -29.10 -22.22 1.04
C SER A 20 -27.82 -22.47 0.25
N ASN A 21 -27.85 -22.19 -1.06
CA ASN A 21 -26.71 -22.37 -1.95
C ASN A 21 -26.63 -21.28 -3.03
N TRP A 22 -25.48 -21.23 -3.67
CA TRP A 22 -25.27 -20.39 -4.85
C TRP A 22 -25.78 -21.13 -6.09
N SER A 23 -26.55 -20.44 -6.92
CA SER A 23 -27.04 -20.94 -8.19
C SER A 23 -26.97 -19.87 -9.29
N SER A 24 -27.52 -20.14 -10.46
CA SER A 24 -27.61 -19.16 -11.53
C SER A 24 -28.97 -19.20 -12.19
N TYR A 25 -29.50 -18.04 -12.55
CA TYR A 25 -30.78 -17.86 -13.19
C TYR A 25 -30.68 -16.96 -14.43
N ASN A 26 -31.59 -17.14 -15.38
CA ASN A 26 -31.53 -16.44 -16.68
C ASN A 26 -32.05 -15.00 -16.65
N LYS A 27 -32.58 -14.55 -15.54
CA LYS A 27 -33.05 -13.17 -15.34
C LYS A 27 -32.86 -12.74 -13.87
N ILE A 28 -32.78 -11.45 -13.65
CA ILE A 28 -32.82 -10.87 -12.30
C ILE A 28 -34.29 -10.79 -11.89
N SER A 29 -34.72 -11.66 -10.99
CA SER A 29 -36.08 -11.72 -10.47
C SER A 29 -36.25 -11.04 -9.11
N ASP A 30 -35.18 -10.99 -8.32
CA ASP A 30 -35.12 -10.35 -7.02
C ASP A 30 -33.73 -9.72 -6.83
N GLU A 31 -33.69 -8.40 -6.67
CA GLU A 31 -32.42 -7.67 -6.50
C GLU A 31 -31.62 -8.15 -5.30
N LEU A 32 -32.28 -8.47 -4.20
CA LEU A 32 -31.60 -8.91 -2.97
C LEU A 32 -30.86 -10.24 -3.14
N LEU A 33 -31.31 -11.08 -4.06
CA LEU A 33 -30.67 -12.37 -4.35
C LEU A 33 -29.53 -12.25 -5.35
N PHE A 34 -29.60 -11.30 -6.28
CA PHE A 34 -28.67 -11.15 -7.38
C PHE A 34 -27.63 -10.04 -7.20
N ALA A 35 -27.90 -9.06 -6.32
CA ALA A 35 -26.96 -7.98 -6.05
C ALA A 35 -25.82 -8.48 -5.15
N GLN A 36 -24.60 -8.51 -5.70
CA GLN A 36 -23.42 -9.01 -5.01
C GLN A 36 -22.48 -7.87 -4.60
N ALA A 37 -21.77 -8.04 -3.50
CA ALA A 37 -20.72 -7.13 -3.05
C ALA A 37 -19.37 -7.83 -3.07
N PHE A 38 -18.32 -7.09 -3.40
CA PHE A 38 -16.95 -7.57 -3.32
C PHE A 38 -16.28 -6.99 -2.07
N TYR A 39 -15.72 -7.86 -1.27
CA TYR A 39 -14.88 -7.47 -0.15
C TYR A 39 -13.42 -7.79 -0.47
N ARG A 40 -12.56 -6.76 -0.50
CA ARG A 40 -11.14 -6.97 -0.69
C ARG A 40 -10.51 -7.40 0.64
N VAL A 41 -10.15 -8.66 0.72
CA VAL A 41 -9.35 -9.17 1.83
C VAL A 41 -7.91 -8.72 1.60
N ARG A 42 -7.40 -7.80 2.44
CA ARG A 42 -5.99 -7.41 2.40
C ARG A 42 -5.15 -8.65 2.70
N LYS A 43 -4.19 -8.96 1.84
CA LYS A 43 -3.13 -9.93 2.18
C LYS A 43 -2.38 -9.36 3.37
N SER A 44 -2.61 -9.90 4.58
CA SER A 44 -1.81 -9.55 5.74
C SER A 44 -0.52 -10.36 5.73
N GLY A 45 0.64 -9.71 5.84
CA GLY A 45 1.93 -10.40 5.90
C GLY A 45 3.08 -9.53 5.41
N ILE A 46 4.29 -10.04 5.59
CA ILE A 46 5.50 -9.41 5.06
C ILE A 46 5.46 -9.46 3.54
N VAL A 47 5.71 -8.32 2.91
CA VAL A 47 5.75 -8.18 1.46
C VAL A 47 7.14 -8.58 0.97
N THR A 48 7.20 -9.46 0.00
CA THR A 48 8.46 -9.91 -0.64
C THR A 48 8.65 -9.31 -2.04
N SER A 49 7.59 -8.73 -2.61
CA SER A 49 7.60 -7.98 -3.87
C SER A 49 6.47 -6.97 -3.89
N LEU A 50 6.64 -5.87 -4.59
CA LEU A 50 5.63 -4.82 -4.76
C LEU A 50 4.97 -4.91 -6.13
N SER A 51 3.66 -4.68 -6.17
CA SER A 51 2.86 -4.59 -7.40
C SER A 51 2.08 -3.27 -7.43
N ASP A 52 1.71 -2.85 -8.62
CA ASP A 52 0.89 -1.65 -8.80
C ASP A 52 -0.46 -1.81 -8.08
N GLY A 53 -0.85 -0.77 -7.35
CA GLY A 53 -2.07 -0.75 -6.53
C GLY A 53 -1.96 -1.47 -5.17
N ASP A 54 -0.82 -2.06 -4.81
CA ASP A 54 -0.63 -2.61 -3.46
C ASP A 54 -0.77 -1.52 -2.40
N THR A 55 -1.39 -1.87 -1.28
CA THR A 55 -1.43 -1.02 -0.08
C THR A 55 -0.51 -1.60 0.98
N VAL A 56 0.48 -0.81 1.40
CA VAL A 56 1.57 -1.27 2.27
C VAL A 56 1.80 -0.31 3.44
N VAL A 57 2.39 -0.82 4.50
CA VAL A 57 3.05 -0.02 5.52
C VAL A 57 4.56 -0.17 5.31
N VAL A 58 5.25 0.92 5.04
CA VAL A 58 6.71 0.97 5.00
C VAL A 58 7.20 1.13 6.43
N PHE A 59 8.04 0.23 6.93
CA PHE A 59 8.52 0.33 8.31
C PHE A 59 9.98 -0.12 8.44
N ASN A 60 10.67 0.46 9.42
CA ASN A 60 12.01 0.07 9.80
C ASN A 60 11.93 -0.96 10.94
N PRO A 61 12.25 -2.25 10.70
CA PRO A 61 12.09 -3.29 11.70
C PRO A 61 13.06 -3.17 12.88
N ALA A 62 14.26 -2.61 12.67
CA ALA A 62 15.26 -2.44 13.73
C ALA A 62 14.84 -1.40 14.77
N ASN A 63 14.07 -0.40 14.38
CA ASN A 63 13.62 0.69 15.25
C ASN A 63 12.11 0.61 15.57
N GLY A 64 11.37 -0.33 14.97
CA GLY A 64 9.92 -0.43 15.17
C GLY A 64 9.17 0.83 14.76
N LYS A 65 9.54 1.45 13.63
CA LYS A 65 8.96 2.71 13.16
C LYS A 65 8.37 2.57 11.76
N ALA A 66 7.08 2.87 11.62
CA ALA A 66 6.42 3.00 10.33
C ALA A 66 6.59 4.41 9.75
N LEU A 67 6.67 4.51 8.43
CA LEU A 67 6.65 5.77 7.70
C LEU A 67 5.24 6.32 7.67
N SER A 68 5.00 7.42 8.36
CA SER A 68 3.69 8.08 8.37
C SER A 68 3.56 9.09 7.22
N THR A 69 2.35 9.27 6.72
CA THR A 69 1.98 10.38 5.85
C THR A 69 1.88 11.72 6.59
N GLU A 70 1.91 11.68 7.92
CA GLU A 70 2.01 12.90 8.71
C GLU A 70 3.39 13.54 8.55
N TYR A 71 3.36 14.84 8.30
CA TYR A 71 4.53 15.61 7.94
C TYR A 71 4.82 16.71 8.98
N SER A 72 6.06 16.81 9.40
CA SER A 72 6.51 17.82 10.38
C SER A 72 7.60 18.68 9.77
N GLY A 73 7.21 19.82 9.20
CA GLY A 73 8.12 20.77 8.57
C GLY A 73 8.74 20.27 7.26
N PHE A 74 9.76 19.41 7.35
CA PHE A 74 10.50 18.88 6.18
C PHE A 74 10.53 17.36 6.10
N TYR A 75 10.00 16.66 7.10
CA TYR A 75 10.20 15.23 7.30
C TYR A 75 8.92 14.52 7.72
N ASN A 76 8.74 13.30 7.23
CA ASN A 76 7.64 12.44 7.67
C ASN A 76 7.88 11.99 9.12
N LYS A 77 6.81 11.88 9.88
CA LYS A 77 6.84 11.32 11.23
C LYS A 77 6.98 9.80 11.18
N GLY A 78 7.34 9.22 12.31
CA GLY A 78 7.32 7.76 12.51
C GLY A 78 6.27 7.36 13.54
N THR A 79 5.53 6.30 13.24
CA THR A 79 4.57 5.67 14.15
C THR A 79 5.20 4.43 14.77
N ASP A 80 5.02 4.22 16.08
CA ASP A 80 5.49 3.03 16.76
C ASP A 80 4.70 1.79 16.29
N VAL A 81 5.42 0.79 15.80
CA VAL A 81 4.84 -0.46 15.32
C VAL A 81 5.61 -1.67 15.86
N THR A 82 4.92 -2.77 15.99
CA THR A 82 5.51 -4.04 16.46
C THR A 82 5.18 -5.16 15.49
N LEU A 83 6.20 -5.88 15.04
CA LEU A 83 6.05 -7.09 14.22
C LEU A 83 6.14 -8.33 15.10
N THR A 84 5.07 -9.11 15.19
CA THR A 84 5.03 -10.34 15.97
C THR A 84 4.36 -11.46 15.16
N GLY A 85 5.08 -12.57 14.96
CA GLY A 85 4.56 -13.71 14.21
C GLY A 85 4.14 -13.36 12.77
N GLY A 86 4.84 -12.43 12.11
CA GLY A 86 4.54 -11.94 10.77
C GLY A 86 3.36 -10.96 10.67
N LYS A 87 2.80 -10.54 11.81
CA LYS A 87 1.72 -9.54 11.88
C LYS A 87 2.27 -8.22 12.43
N LEU A 88 2.04 -7.15 11.68
CA LEU A 88 2.37 -5.79 12.10
C LEU A 88 1.19 -5.18 12.87
N ALA A 89 1.47 -4.61 14.04
CA ALA A 89 0.50 -3.93 14.90
C ALA A 89 0.98 -2.52 15.26
N GLY A 90 0.06 -1.62 15.63
CA GLY A 90 0.36 -0.26 16.05
C GLY A 90 0.27 0.78 14.94
N PHE A 91 0.21 0.39 13.65
CA PHE A 91 0.05 1.35 12.56
C PHE A 91 -1.38 1.91 12.47
N ALA A 92 -1.49 3.13 11.98
CA ALA A 92 -2.74 3.85 11.73
C ALA A 92 -3.02 3.99 10.22
N GLU A 93 -4.14 4.56 9.84
CA GLU A 93 -4.45 4.87 8.44
C GLU A 93 -3.41 5.80 7.80
N ALA A 94 -2.87 6.73 8.59
CA ALA A 94 -1.80 7.63 8.17
C ALA A 94 -0.47 6.92 7.83
N ASP A 95 -0.32 5.63 8.12
CA ASP A 95 0.89 4.88 7.81
C ASP A 95 0.72 3.98 6.56
N ILE A 96 -0.44 4.08 5.90
CA ILE A 96 -0.77 3.25 4.74
C ILE A 96 -0.45 4.01 3.45
N TRP A 97 0.35 3.37 2.60
CA TRP A 97 0.77 3.88 1.31
C TRP A 97 0.23 3.02 0.18
N THR A 98 -0.19 3.66 -0.91
CA THR A 98 -0.52 2.97 -2.16
C THR A 98 0.70 2.98 -3.06
N VAL A 99 1.08 1.80 -3.54
CA VAL A 99 2.21 1.60 -4.45
C VAL A 99 1.75 1.87 -5.88
N GLY A 100 2.52 2.68 -6.62
CA GLY A 100 2.42 2.79 -8.07
C GLY A 100 3.69 2.26 -8.71
N VAL A 101 3.59 1.61 -9.87
CA VAL A 101 4.73 1.13 -10.66
C VAL A 101 4.83 1.94 -11.94
N ASN A 102 5.95 2.61 -12.14
CA ASN A 102 6.23 3.39 -13.34
C ASN A 102 6.71 2.49 -14.50
N ALA A 103 6.60 2.98 -15.73
CA ALA A 103 7.00 2.25 -16.93
C ALA A 103 8.51 1.90 -16.96
N ASP A 104 9.35 2.65 -16.25
CA ASP A 104 10.79 2.43 -16.12
C ASP A 104 11.15 1.46 -14.97
N GLY A 105 10.14 0.88 -14.28
CA GLY A 105 10.33 -0.05 -13.18
C GLY A 105 10.58 0.62 -11.82
N THR A 106 10.56 1.94 -11.73
CA THR A 106 10.58 2.65 -10.45
C THR A 106 9.20 2.64 -9.80
N TYR A 107 9.16 2.94 -8.51
CA TYR A 107 7.94 2.94 -7.69
C TYR A 107 7.57 4.34 -7.23
N THR A 108 6.28 4.54 -6.99
CA THR A 108 5.75 5.69 -6.24
C THR A 108 5.01 5.19 -5.02
N PHE A 109 5.00 5.99 -3.94
CA PHE A 109 4.24 5.72 -2.73
C PHE A 109 3.31 6.90 -2.50
N SER A 110 2.01 6.66 -2.54
CA SER A 110 0.99 7.71 -2.48
C SER A 110 0.11 7.57 -1.25
N THR A 111 -0.31 8.69 -0.67
CA THR A 111 -1.32 8.76 0.38
C THR A 111 -2.71 8.46 -0.18
N SER A 112 -3.71 8.28 0.68
CA SER A 112 -5.12 8.17 0.29
C SER A 112 -5.64 9.39 -0.47
N GLU A 113 -5.03 10.57 -0.27
CA GLU A 113 -5.34 11.82 -0.98
C GLU A 113 -4.60 11.96 -2.32
N GLY A 114 -3.75 10.98 -2.67
CA GLY A 114 -2.96 11.00 -3.90
C GLY A 114 -1.67 11.80 -3.83
N LYS A 115 -1.30 12.39 -2.68
CA LYS A 115 0.00 13.01 -2.48
C LYS A 115 1.09 11.94 -2.48
N LYS A 116 2.25 12.25 -3.05
CA LYS A 116 3.33 11.28 -3.22
C LYS A 116 4.48 11.53 -2.24
N LEU A 117 5.05 10.46 -1.72
CA LEU A 117 6.34 10.51 -1.05
C LEU A 117 7.37 11.03 -2.06
N SER A 118 8.02 12.12 -1.72
CA SER A 118 8.97 12.78 -2.60
C SER A 118 10.29 13.05 -1.88
N MET A 119 11.27 13.52 -2.60
CA MET A 119 12.52 13.98 -2.02
C MET A 119 12.78 15.42 -2.40
N GLY A 120 13.04 16.27 -1.41
CA GLY A 120 13.34 17.67 -1.62
C GLY A 120 14.51 17.90 -2.58
N ALA A 121 14.49 19.01 -3.32
CA ALA A 121 15.50 19.30 -4.33
C ALA A 121 16.90 19.51 -3.76
N SER A 122 17.04 20.00 -2.52
CA SER A 122 18.32 20.44 -1.94
C SER A 122 18.75 19.67 -0.69
N TYR A 123 17.81 19.23 0.13
CA TYR A 123 18.07 18.59 1.42
C TYR A 123 17.59 17.14 1.42
N GLY A 124 17.92 16.40 2.48
CA GLY A 124 17.41 15.05 2.72
C GLY A 124 15.94 14.99 3.17
N SER A 125 15.17 16.05 2.90
CA SER A 125 13.74 16.13 3.25
C SER A 125 12.90 15.16 2.42
N THR A 126 11.82 14.67 3.03
CA THR A 126 10.86 13.74 2.43
C THR A 126 9.46 14.36 2.37
N PRO A 127 9.25 15.41 1.57
CA PRO A 127 7.94 16.07 1.46
C PRO A 127 6.91 15.16 0.76
N LEU A 128 5.65 15.61 0.79
CA LEU A 128 4.54 14.99 0.06
C LEU A 128 4.12 15.90 -1.10
N ASP A 129 4.89 15.85 -2.18
CA ASP A 129 4.69 16.69 -3.37
C ASP A 129 4.92 15.89 -4.67
N ASP A 130 5.12 16.60 -5.78
CA ASP A 130 5.33 16.00 -7.10
C ASP A 130 6.80 16.06 -7.58
N VAL A 131 7.74 16.41 -6.69
CA VAL A 131 9.16 16.55 -7.04
C VAL A 131 9.92 15.30 -6.61
N ASN A 132 10.69 14.68 -7.52
CA ASN A 132 11.51 13.49 -7.23
C ASN A 132 10.70 12.36 -6.54
N THR A 133 9.58 11.98 -7.11
CA THR A 133 8.63 11.00 -6.54
C THR A 133 8.92 9.55 -6.92
N ALA A 134 9.90 9.33 -7.82
CA ALA A 134 10.27 8.00 -8.28
C ALA A 134 11.34 7.37 -7.37
N TRP A 135 11.14 6.10 -7.00
CA TRP A 135 12.00 5.37 -6.07
C TRP A 135 12.40 4.01 -6.63
N ASN A 136 13.67 3.68 -6.56
CA ASN A 136 14.16 2.33 -6.77
C ASN A 136 13.98 1.52 -5.49
N VAL A 137 13.44 0.31 -5.60
CA VAL A 137 13.28 -0.62 -4.47
C VAL A 137 14.09 -1.86 -4.78
N THR A 138 15.13 -2.12 -3.98
CA THR A 138 16.03 -3.25 -4.16
C THR A 138 16.13 -4.06 -2.87
N ALA A 139 16.37 -5.38 -3.00
CA ALA A 139 16.51 -6.24 -1.83
C ALA A 139 17.67 -5.78 -0.94
N ALA A 140 17.42 -5.70 0.36
CA ALA A 140 18.45 -5.43 1.36
C ALA A 140 19.18 -6.72 1.77
N LYS A 141 20.27 -6.58 2.54
CA LYS A 141 20.98 -7.72 3.12
C LYS A 141 20.15 -8.42 4.21
N THR A 142 19.29 -7.68 4.90
CA THR A 142 18.34 -8.23 5.87
C THR A 142 17.20 -8.90 5.12
N GLU A 143 16.89 -10.14 5.46
CA GLU A 143 15.84 -10.90 4.82
C GLU A 143 14.48 -10.18 4.86
N ASN A 144 13.75 -10.21 3.76
CA ASN A 144 12.45 -9.55 3.58
C ASN A 144 12.46 -8.03 3.83
N CYS A 145 13.62 -7.39 3.71
CA CYS A 145 13.78 -5.94 3.76
C CYS A 145 14.26 -5.39 2.41
N PHE A 146 14.05 -4.08 2.21
CA PHE A 146 14.39 -3.39 0.98
C PHE A 146 15.12 -2.10 1.27
N TYR A 147 16.03 -1.74 0.37
CA TYR A 147 16.51 -0.37 0.24
C TYR A 147 15.58 0.40 -0.69
N ILE A 148 15.20 1.60 -0.26
CA ILE A 148 14.33 2.51 -1.02
C ILE A 148 15.16 3.74 -1.37
N GLN A 149 15.58 3.85 -2.63
CA GLN A 149 16.48 4.90 -3.11
C GLN A 149 15.75 5.84 -4.05
N ASN A 150 15.84 7.14 -3.82
CA ASN A 150 15.28 8.12 -4.74
C ASN A 150 15.99 8.06 -6.10
N ALA A 151 15.25 7.84 -7.17
CA ALA A 151 15.81 7.61 -8.49
C ALA A 151 16.56 8.84 -9.06
N ALA A 152 16.07 10.04 -8.76
CA ALA A 152 16.66 11.29 -9.24
C ALA A 152 17.87 11.75 -8.40
N ARG A 153 17.81 11.53 -7.08
CA ARG A 153 18.80 12.06 -6.13
C ARG A 153 19.83 11.04 -5.66
N GLY A 154 19.55 9.75 -5.80
CA GLY A 154 20.43 8.67 -5.33
C GLY A 154 20.46 8.46 -3.81
N ASN A 155 19.73 9.27 -3.04
CA ASN A 155 19.67 9.14 -1.58
C ASN A 155 18.72 8.02 -1.17
N TYR A 156 19.03 7.36 -0.07
CA TYR A 156 18.20 6.29 0.51
C TYR A 156 17.26 6.83 1.57
N LEU A 157 16.01 6.37 1.55
CA LEU A 157 15.05 6.62 2.64
C LEU A 157 15.55 5.92 3.90
N GLU A 158 15.57 6.65 5.02
CA GLU A 158 16.01 6.13 6.30
C GLU A 158 15.15 6.60 7.47
N TRP A 159 15.08 5.82 8.53
CA TRP A 159 14.66 6.28 9.84
C TRP A 159 15.85 6.93 10.56
N TYR A 160 15.82 8.25 10.72
CA TYR A 160 16.87 8.97 11.42
C TYR A 160 16.54 9.06 12.92
N ALA A 161 17.08 8.11 13.70
CA ALA A 161 16.72 7.93 15.11
C ALA A 161 17.04 9.14 15.99
N GLU A 162 18.16 9.82 15.76
CA GLU A 162 18.55 11.01 16.54
C GLU A 162 17.56 12.17 16.40
N LYS A 163 16.88 12.29 15.27
CA LYS A 163 15.89 13.32 14.99
C LYS A 163 14.47 12.83 15.09
N ASN A 164 14.27 11.53 15.35
CA ASN A 164 12.97 10.89 15.47
C ASN A 164 12.06 11.17 14.26
N ASN A 165 12.59 11.05 13.05
CA ASN A 165 11.87 11.28 11.80
C ASN A 165 12.40 10.40 10.65
N TRP A 166 11.63 10.36 9.58
CA TRP A 166 12.05 9.79 8.31
C TRP A 166 12.71 10.87 7.45
N SER A 167 13.88 10.56 6.95
CA SER A 167 14.67 11.42 6.07
C SER A 167 15.30 10.61 4.94
N SER A 168 16.19 11.22 4.17
CA SER A 168 16.99 10.52 3.18
C SER A 168 18.47 10.87 3.33
N TYR A 169 19.33 9.90 3.09
CA TYR A 169 20.79 10.04 3.18
C TYR A 169 21.48 9.45 1.95
N SER A 170 22.68 10.02 1.62
CA SER A 170 23.51 9.60 0.46
C SER A 170 24.47 8.47 0.81
#